data_dbaa87e57fd86aff6cc3816334e18b24
#
_entry.id   dbaa87e57fd86aff6cc3816334e18b24
#
_cell.length_a   1.000
_cell.length_b   1.000
_cell.length_c   1.000
_cell.angle_alpha   90.00
_cell.angle_beta   90.00
_cell.angle_gamma   90.00
#
_symmetry.space_group_name_H-M   'P 1'
#
loop_
_entity.id
_entity.type
_entity.pdbx_description
1 polymer ?
#
loop_
_entity_poly.entity_id
_entity_poly.type
_entity_poly.pdbx_seq_one_letter_code
_entity_poly.pdbx_strand_id
1 'polypeptide(L)'
;NWKLRDKTILKFLITQIDLDDPADIWTIDGSLNTLSDRPGMDSQKTNAYSMKIFHNFDGYEFQSITSITDTDVVLSYDADWGNAKSHAPFTYDYFSETLRDRETFSQELRLISDAADFNSSKRTEWVLGISYLDVEEVNFKNDDGVYGDPSDPFGPYGSKSSSSSNFSSDNLSIFGNIDYFLDEFTKLSIGARWEDYQSNYYDSFGESFNPNDQMSGGKISLNKNLSDVANIFISVARGFNQGGFNLNLGLAPDSKNTNLYYDPEFLTNYEVGFNAQLFDAKTNIAAVIFYSDREDQQVLISTQVDPTDPNTFSFLTQNAAEGTNRGLELNIDVQLMESLNFFARLGLLRTEINNWKSRPDLEGRAQAHAPKKSYALGMNWSITNRASLSLDAVGKSSFYYSDSHNNQSKSYSLTNLNFDYLIGGWTYSIWARNIFDEYYSVRGFYFGNEAPDFKDTLYERHGDPRHVGLSVRYDF
;
A
#
# COMPACT_ATOMS: atom_id res chain seq x y z
N ASN A 1 -20.30 -11.63 20.28
CA ASN A 1 -20.37 -13.05 19.89
C ASN A 1 -21.62 -13.66 20.51
N TRP A 2 -22.51 -14.22 19.71
CA TRP A 2 -23.68 -14.95 20.17
C TRP A 2 -23.62 -16.40 19.71
N LYS A 3 -23.71 -17.33 20.64
CA LYS A 3 -23.87 -18.74 20.35
C LYS A 3 -25.38 -19.03 20.30
N LEU A 4 -25.96 -19.08 19.08
CA LEU A 4 -27.41 -19.32 18.90
C LEU A 4 -27.81 -20.76 19.18
N ARG A 5 -26.93 -21.72 18.84
CA ARG A 5 -27.03 -23.18 19.10
C ARG A 5 -25.60 -23.73 19.20
N ASP A 6 -25.46 -24.99 19.58
CA ASP A 6 -24.15 -25.62 19.75
C ASP A 6 -23.26 -25.58 18.50
N LYS A 7 -23.85 -25.50 17.31
CA LYS A 7 -23.14 -25.48 16.01
C LYS A 7 -23.17 -24.13 15.27
N THR A 8 -23.80 -23.09 15.85
CA THR A 8 -23.94 -21.77 15.16
C THR A 8 -23.44 -20.63 16.02
N ILE A 9 -22.51 -19.87 15.48
CA ILE A 9 -21.95 -18.65 16.08
C ILE A 9 -22.29 -17.46 15.20
N LEU A 10 -22.77 -16.38 15.83
CA LEU A 10 -23.02 -15.10 15.21
C LEU A 10 -22.06 -14.06 15.82
N LYS A 11 -21.35 -13.32 14.99
CA LYS A 11 -20.47 -12.23 15.41
C LYS A 11 -20.90 -10.95 14.72
N PHE A 12 -21.06 -9.89 15.51
CA PHE A 12 -21.21 -8.52 15.01
C PHE A 12 -19.98 -7.70 15.37
N LEU A 13 -19.55 -6.89 14.45
CA LEU A 13 -18.49 -5.91 14.63
C LEU A 13 -19.02 -4.55 14.13
N ILE A 14 -18.82 -3.53 14.94
CA ILE A 14 -19.05 -2.13 14.58
C ILE A 14 -17.72 -1.44 14.75
N THR A 15 -17.29 -0.75 13.72
CA THR A 15 -16.05 0.05 13.71
C THR A 15 -16.40 1.47 13.32
N GLN A 16 -15.90 2.42 14.09
CA GLN A 16 -15.95 3.83 13.78
C GLN A 16 -14.53 4.38 13.75
N ILE A 17 -14.19 5.09 12.70
CA ILE A 17 -12.88 5.74 12.51
C ILE A 17 -13.17 7.23 12.34
N ASP A 18 -12.42 8.07 13.03
CA ASP A 18 -12.42 9.52 12.88
C ASP A 18 -10.98 9.97 12.93
N LEU A 19 -10.43 10.38 11.79
CA LEU A 19 -9.07 10.84 11.59
C LEU A 19 -9.10 12.28 11.12
N ASP A 20 -8.17 13.07 11.61
CA ASP A 20 -8.03 14.49 11.27
C ASP A 20 -6.55 14.86 11.38
N ASP A 21 -5.83 14.73 10.28
CA ASP A 21 -4.40 14.93 10.19
C ASP A 21 -4.05 16.09 9.24
N PRO A 22 -2.96 16.83 9.48
CA PRO A 22 -2.46 17.83 8.53
C PRO A 22 -1.98 17.17 7.23
N ALA A 23 -2.27 17.78 6.08
CA ALA A 23 -1.91 17.23 4.77
C ALA A 23 -0.60 17.81 4.19
N ASP A 24 -0.18 19.02 4.62
CA ASP A 24 0.95 19.71 4.01
C ASP A 24 2.29 19.15 4.46
N ILE A 25 3.00 18.53 3.54
CA ILE A 25 4.25 17.80 3.78
C ILE A 25 5.37 18.16 2.79
N TRP A 26 5.06 19.02 1.81
CA TRP A 26 6.01 19.50 0.83
C TRP A 26 6.47 20.91 1.18
N THR A 27 7.71 21.24 0.80
CA THR A 27 8.29 22.57 1.02
C THR A 27 9.10 22.98 -0.21
N ILE A 28 9.03 24.26 -0.58
CA ILE A 28 9.76 24.80 -1.72
C ILE A 28 11.27 24.76 -1.45
N ASP A 29 11.67 25.05 -0.22
CA ASP A 29 13.08 25.17 0.18
C ASP A 29 13.71 23.81 0.58
N GLY A 30 12.97 22.71 0.50
CA GLY A 30 13.44 21.38 0.91
C GLY A 30 13.69 21.23 2.40
N SER A 31 13.20 22.15 3.24
CA SER A 31 13.33 22.07 4.70
C SER A 31 12.35 21.04 5.29
N LEU A 32 12.46 20.79 6.61
CA LEU A 32 11.50 19.99 7.37
C LEU A 32 10.34 20.83 7.93
N ASN A 33 10.31 22.13 7.64
CA ASN A 33 9.26 23.02 8.12
C ASN A 33 8.37 23.42 6.95
N THR A 34 7.08 23.15 7.06
CA THR A 34 6.10 23.61 6.08
C THR A 34 6.04 25.14 6.07
N LEU A 35 5.97 25.72 4.88
CA LEU A 35 5.85 27.17 4.66
C LEU A 35 4.42 27.56 4.31
N SER A 36 3.52 26.60 4.26
CA SER A 36 2.11 26.75 3.90
C SER A 36 1.42 27.84 4.74
N ASP A 37 0.74 28.78 4.09
CA ASP A 37 -0.11 29.78 4.73
C ASP A 37 -1.61 29.47 4.60
N ARG A 38 -1.96 28.42 3.81
CA ARG A 38 -3.30 27.83 3.72
C ARG A 38 -3.25 26.34 4.06
N PRO A 39 -2.96 25.95 5.32
CA PRO A 39 -2.74 24.55 5.68
C PRO A 39 -3.96 23.69 5.35
N GLY A 40 -3.67 22.55 4.74
CA GLY A 40 -4.69 21.57 4.37
C GLY A 40 -4.91 20.49 5.41
N MET A 41 -5.84 19.61 5.10
CA MET A 41 -6.36 18.57 5.98
C MET A 41 -6.42 17.23 5.23
N ASP A 42 -6.07 16.15 5.91
CA ASP A 42 -6.34 14.77 5.51
C ASP A 42 -7.24 14.15 6.58
N SER A 43 -8.55 14.18 6.34
CA SER A 43 -9.53 13.68 7.29
C SER A 43 -10.35 12.52 6.70
N GLN A 44 -10.73 11.60 7.58
CA GLN A 44 -11.56 10.46 7.22
C GLN A 44 -12.54 10.15 8.35
N LYS A 45 -13.81 10.02 8.00
CA LYS A 45 -14.86 9.49 8.89
C LYS A 45 -15.43 8.23 8.28
N THR A 46 -15.32 7.12 9.01
CA THR A 46 -15.79 5.82 8.52
C THR A 46 -16.69 5.17 9.56
N ASN A 47 -17.84 4.69 9.12
CA ASN A 47 -18.73 3.81 9.87
C ASN A 47 -18.78 2.45 9.16
N ALA A 48 -18.38 1.40 9.83
CA ALA A 48 -18.38 0.05 9.27
C ALA A 48 -19.16 -0.92 10.17
N TYR A 49 -19.96 -1.73 9.53
CA TYR A 49 -20.79 -2.78 10.17
C TYR A 49 -20.47 -4.11 9.51
N SER A 50 -20.20 -5.13 10.32
CA SER A 50 -19.96 -6.48 9.80
C SER A 50 -20.74 -7.52 10.61
N MET A 51 -21.38 -8.44 9.91
CA MET A 51 -22.03 -9.60 10.47
C MET A 51 -21.38 -10.86 9.90
N LYS A 52 -20.97 -11.77 10.81
CA LYS A 52 -20.40 -13.07 10.44
C LYS A 52 -21.22 -14.18 11.06
N ILE A 53 -21.61 -15.15 10.23
CA ILE A 53 -22.32 -16.36 10.62
C ILE A 53 -21.40 -17.54 10.34
N PHE A 54 -21.20 -18.39 11.35
CA PHE A 54 -20.47 -19.65 11.26
C PHE A 54 -21.44 -20.76 11.64
N HIS A 55 -21.54 -21.79 10.81
CA HIS A 55 -22.33 -22.96 11.12
C HIS A 55 -21.58 -24.24 10.78
N ASN A 56 -21.35 -25.07 11.81
CA ASN A 56 -20.68 -26.36 11.64
C ASN A 56 -21.65 -27.42 11.23
N PHE A 57 -21.47 -27.96 10.04
CA PHE A 57 -22.11 -29.22 9.58
C PHE A 57 -21.21 -30.42 9.91
N ASP A 58 -21.70 -31.62 9.64
CA ASP A 58 -20.84 -32.80 9.74
C ASP A 58 -19.98 -32.88 8.47
N GLY A 59 -18.67 -32.66 8.62
CA GLY A 59 -17.67 -32.69 7.54
C GLY A 59 -17.27 -31.35 6.93
N TYR A 60 -17.97 -30.24 7.25
CA TYR A 60 -17.59 -28.89 6.77
C TYR A 60 -18.25 -27.79 7.60
N GLU A 61 -17.63 -26.61 7.55
CA GLU A 61 -18.16 -25.35 8.09
C GLU A 61 -18.69 -24.46 6.97
N PHE A 62 -19.87 -23.87 7.17
CA PHE A 62 -20.38 -22.77 6.36
C PHE A 62 -20.06 -21.44 7.05
N GLN A 63 -19.58 -20.48 6.26
CA GLN A 63 -19.37 -19.11 6.70
C GLN A 63 -20.12 -18.13 5.79
N SER A 64 -20.78 -17.14 6.38
CA SER A 64 -21.34 -15.99 5.68
C SER A 64 -20.77 -14.72 6.33
N ILE A 65 -20.22 -13.83 5.53
CA ILE A 65 -19.62 -12.56 5.97
C ILE A 65 -20.29 -11.45 5.16
N THR A 66 -21.02 -10.57 5.83
CA THR A 66 -21.65 -9.38 5.25
C THR A 66 -21.01 -8.15 5.86
N SER A 67 -20.62 -7.17 5.06
CA SER A 67 -20.10 -5.89 5.55
C SER A 67 -20.68 -4.72 4.77
N ILE A 68 -20.93 -3.61 5.46
CA ILE A 68 -21.35 -2.33 4.90
C ILE A 68 -20.42 -1.28 5.51
N THR A 69 -19.88 -0.42 4.66
CA THR A 69 -18.99 0.67 5.08
C THR A 69 -19.41 1.95 4.38
N ASP A 70 -19.46 3.01 5.14
CA ASP A 70 -19.73 4.38 4.70
C ASP A 70 -18.55 5.23 5.13
N THR A 71 -17.94 5.98 4.19
CA THR A 71 -16.68 6.71 4.40
C THR A 71 -16.70 8.06 3.71
N ASP A 72 -16.62 9.12 4.51
CA ASP A 72 -16.34 10.48 4.07
C ASP A 72 -14.84 10.78 4.17
N VAL A 73 -14.24 11.31 3.12
CA VAL A 73 -12.84 11.75 3.09
C VAL A 73 -12.76 13.18 2.62
N VAL A 74 -11.97 13.99 3.32
CA VAL A 74 -11.57 15.33 2.89
C VAL A 74 -10.06 15.35 2.76
N LEU A 75 -9.55 15.59 1.56
CA LEU A 75 -8.14 15.86 1.32
C LEU A 75 -8.01 17.27 0.77
N SER A 76 -7.37 18.14 1.52
CA SER A 76 -7.02 19.49 1.06
C SER A 76 -5.55 19.77 1.31
N TYR A 77 -4.96 20.64 0.54
CA TYR A 77 -3.56 21.04 0.68
C TYR A 77 -3.28 22.38 0.03
N ASP A 78 -2.26 23.04 0.55
CA ASP A 78 -1.66 24.22 -0.05
C ASP A 78 -0.86 23.78 -1.29
N ALA A 79 -1.38 24.11 -2.48
CA ALA A 79 -0.82 23.60 -3.73
C ALA A 79 0.45 24.34 -4.18
N ASP A 80 0.69 25.55 -3.65
CA ASP A 80 1.93 26.29 -3.90
C ASP A 80 3.04 26.02 -2.87
N TRP A 81 2.74 25.32 -1.76
CA TRP A 81 3.63 24.90 -0.66
C TRP A 81 4.37 26.04 0.03
N GLY A 82 3.87 27.24 -0.09
CA GLY A 82 4.59 28.44 0.31
C GLY A 82 3.76 29.45 1.03
N ASN A 83 4.11 30.69 0.82
CA ASN A 83 3.41 31.87 1.32
C ASN A 83 3.85 33.10 0.51
N ALA A 84 3.21 34.22 0.74
CA ALA A 84 3.50 35.46 0.03
C ALA A 84 4.98 35.91 0.05
N LYS A 85 5.80 35.45 1.02
CA LYS A 85 7.23 35.75 1.07
C LYS A 85 8.03 34.76 0.22
N SER A 86 7.62 33.51 0.17
CA SER A 86 8.29 32.46 -0.60
C SER A 86 8.25 32.76 -2.09
N HIS A 87 7.15 33.34 -2.57
CA HIS A 87 6.93 33.64 -3.99
C HIS A 87 7.22 35.08 -4.38
N ALA A 88 7.58 35.95 -3.42
CA ALA A 88 7.86 37.38 -3.73
C ALA A 88 8.94 37.54 -4.80
N PRO A 89 8.80 38.49 -5.79
CA PRO A 89 7.81 39.55 -5.84
C PRO A 89 6.45 39.16 -6.51
N PHE A 90 6.28 37.90 -6.91
CA PHE A 90 5.06 37.42 -7.55
C PHE A 90 3.97 37.15 -6.49
N THR A 91 2.70 37.28 -6.89
CA THR A 91 1.58 36.72 -6.14
C THR A 91 1.34 35.32 -6.68
N TYR A 92 1.46 34.31 -5.83
CA TYR A 92 1.20 32.92 -6.18
C TYR A 92 0.64 32.21 -4.94
N ASP A 93 -0.62 31.85 -5.00
CA ASP A 93 -1.38 31.27 -3.89
C ASP A 93 -2.42 30.33 -4.49
N TYR A 94 -2.29 29.05 -4.23
CA TYR A 94 -3.15 28.01 -4.77
C TYR A 94 -3.52 26.99 -3.70
N PHE A 95 -4.80 26.64 -3.65
CA PHE A 95 -5.35 25.65 -2.73
C PHE A 95 -6.19 24.63 -3.47
N SER A 96 -6.04 23.36 -3.12
CA SER A 96 -6.80 22.26 -3.68
C SER A 96 -7.54 21.50 -2.58
N GLU A 97 -8.82 21.18 -2.81
CA GLU A 97 -9.66 20.39 -1.92
C GLU A 97 -10.38 19.30 -2.71
N THR A 98 -10.37 18.08 -2.20
CA THR A 98 -11.13 16.95 -2.71
C THR A 98 -12.00 16.39 -1.60
N LEU A 99 -13.30 16.36 -1.84
CA LEU A 99 -14.31 15.71 -1.00
C LEU A 99 -14.68 14.39 -1.67
N ARG A 100 -14.67 13.32 -0.90
CA ARG A 100 -15.02 11.98 -1.38
C ARG A 100 -15.99 11.33 -0.42
N ASP A 101 -17.09 10.83 -0.97
CA ASP A 101 -18.08 10.02 -0.29
C ASP A 101 -18.08 8.64 -0.92
N ARG A 102 -17.87 7.59 -0.12
CA ARG A 102 -17.76 6.21 -0.59
C ARG A 102 -18.62 5.26 0.25
N GLU A 103 -19.54 4.59 -0.42
CA GLU A 103 -20.29 3.48 0.13
C GLU A 103 -19.73 2.16 -0.39
N THR A 104 -19.65 1.15 0.47
CA THR A 104 -19.19 -0.18 0.10
C THR A 104 -20.07 -1.25 0.73
N PHE A 105 -20.56 -2.17 -0.09
CA PHE A 105 -21.22 -3.39 0.35
C PHE A 105 -20.39 -4.60 -0.04
N SER A 106 -20.22 -5.56 0.86
CA SER A 106 -19.59 -6.84 0.55
C SER A 106 -20.32 -8.01 1.17
N GLN A 107 -20.42 -9.09 0.39
CA GLN A 107 -20.97 -10.38 0.82
C GLN A 107 -20.03 -11.49 0.40
N GLU A 108 -19.65 -12.34 1.35
CA GLU A 108 -18.87 -13.53 1.05
C GLU A 108 -19.48 -14.76 1.69
N LEU A 109 -19.59 -15.83 0.91
CA LEU A 109 -20.04 -17.14 1.36
C LEU A 109 -18.92 -18.15 1.16
N ARG A 110 -18.61 -18.94 2.18
CA ARG A 110 -17.58 -19.98 2.14
C ARG A 110 -18.11 -21.31 2.67
N LEU A 111 -17.62 -22.38 2.06
CA LEU A 111 -17.67 -23.73 2.58
C LEU A 111 -16.23 -24.19 2.82
N ILE A 112 -15.95 -24.66 4.02
CA ILE A 112 -14.61 -25.07 4.44
C ILE A 112 -14.69 -26.49 5.00
N SER A 113 -13.92 -27.41 4.44
CA SER A 113 -13.90 -28.78 4.95
C SER A 113 -13.33 -28.87 6.37
N ASP A 114 -13.69 -29.93 7.09
CA ASP A 114 -12.93 -30.30 8.29
C ASP A 114 -11.47 -30.62 7.93
N ALA A 115 -10.59 -30.55 8.93
CA ALA A 115 -9.20 -30.92 8.80
C ALA A 115 -8.99 -32.36 8.28
N ALA A 116 -7.88 -32.57 7.61
CA ALA A 116 -7.49 -33.92 7.19
C ALA A 116 -7.28 -34.83 8.40
N ASP A 117 -7.70 -36.09 8.24
CA ASP A 117 -7.54 -37.13 9.25
C ASP A 117 -6.99 -38.41 8.62
N PHE A 118 -5.73 -38.66 8.84
CA PHE A 118 -5.02 -39.82 8.29
C PHE A 118 -5.52 -41.15 8.86
N ASN A 119 -6.12 -41.15 10.06
CA ASN A 119 -6.68 -42.36 10.65
C ASN A 119 -7.98 -42.78 9.94
N SER A 120 -8.77 -41.81 9.43
CA SER A 120 -9.97 -42.03 8.63
C SER A 120 -9.75 -42.06 7.13
N SER A 121 -8.50 -42.04 6.66
CA SER A 121 -8.09 -41.88 5.23
C SER A 121 -8.57 -40.58 4.59
N LYS A 122 -8.92 -39.57 5.34
CA LYS A 122 -9.29 -38.24 4.86
C LYS A 122 -8.01 -37.45 4.58
N ARG A 123 -7.69 -37.30 3.30
CA ARG A 123 -6.43 -36.68 2.84
C ARG A 123 -6.60 -35.34 2.14
N THR A 124 -7.76 -34.73 2.29
CA THR A 124 -8.07 -33.46 1.63
C THR A 124 -8.64 -32.45 2.62
N GLU A 125 -8.16 -31.25 2.49
CA GLU A 125 -8.78 -30.03 3.03
C GLU A 125 -9.13 -29.13 1.85
N TRP A 126 -10.28 -28.46 1.92
CA TRP A 126 -10.69 -27.59 0.83
C TRP A 126 -11.51 -26.40 1.34
N VAL A 127 -11.46 -25.32 0.57
CA VAL A 127 -12.35 -24.17 0.68
C VAL A 127 -12.96 -23.87 -0.69
N LEU A 128 -14.25 -23.57 -0.70
CA LEU A 128 -14.97 -23.04 -1.86
C LEU A 128 -15.67 -21.76 -1.43
N GLY A 129 -15.64 -20.73 -2.25
CA GLY A 129 -16.28 -19.47 -1.92
C GLY A 129 -16.79 -18.72 -3.14
N ILE A 130 -17.75 -17.86 -2.86
CA ILE A 130 -18.26 -16.84 -3.77
C ILE A 130 -18.24 -15.52 -3.01
N SER A 131 -17.79 -14.45 -3.65
CA SER A 131 -17.85 -13.10 -3.07
C SER A 131 -18.41 -12.09 -4.05
N TYR A 132 -19.14 -11.14 -3.52
CA TYR A 132 -19.65 -9.97 -4.22
C TYR A 132 -19.20 -8.72 -3.48
N LEU A 133 -18.71 -7.74 -4.21
CA LEU A 133 -18.30 -6.43 -3.72
C LEU A 133 -18.95 -5.38 -4.61
N ASP A 134 -19.61 -4.43 -3.99
CA ASP A 134 -20.19 -3.25 -4.61
C ASP A 134 -19.56 -2.00 -3.98
N VAL A 135 -19.14 -1.06 -4.81
CA VAL A 135 -18.53 0.22 -4.41
C VAL A 135 -19.18 1.34 -5.18
N GLU A 136 -19.68 2.33 -4.47
CA GLU A 136 -20.12 3.61 -5.03
C GLU A 136 -19.25 4.72 -4.46
N GLU A 137 -18.81 5.64 -5.32
CA GLU A 137 -17.96 6.76 -4.91
C GLU A 137 -18.34 8.04 -5.67
N VAL A 138 -18.53 9.13 -4.94
CA VAL A 138 -18.73 10.48 -5.47
C VAL A 138 -17.56 11.34 -5.06
N ASN A 139 -16.95 12.04 -6.02
CA ASN A 139 -15.85 12.96 -5.78
C ASN A 139 -16.24 14.37 -6.21
N PHE A 140 -15.87 15.35 -5.38
CA PHE A 140 -15.89 16.77 -5.71
C PHE A 140 -14.49 17.34 -5.52
N LYS A 141 -13.93 17.97 -6.54
CA LYS A 141 -12.64 18.67 -6.45
C LYS A 141 -12.86 20.15 -6.67
N ASN A 142 -12.30 20.96 -5.78
CA ASN A 142 -12.30 22.41 -5.84
C ASN A 142 -10.86 22.92 -5.84
N ASP A 143 -10.51 23.73 -6.81
CA ASP A 143 -9.22 24.40 -6.88
C ASP A 143 -9.49 25.92 -6.83
N ASP A 144 -8.75 26.64 -6.00
CA ASP A 144 -8.83 28.10 -5.82
C ASP A 144 -7.42 28.68 -5.88
N GLY A 145 -7.17 29.63 -6.74
CA GLY A 145 -5.84 30.18 -6.93
C GLY A 145 -5.82 31.65 -7.35
N VAL A 146 -4.67 32.27 -7.10
CA VAL A 146 -4.37 33.63 -7.53
C VAL A 146 -2.92 33.66 -8.07
N TYR A 147 -2.75 34.24 -9.23
CA TYR A 147 -1.42 34.53 -9.81
C TYR A 147 -1.30 36.00 -10.20
N GLY A 148 -0.15 36.61 -9.92
CA GLY A 148 0.15 37.99 -10.31
C GLY A 148 1.65 38.21 -10.56
N ASP A 149 1.96 38.72 -11.74
CA ASP A 149 3.28 39.21 -12.09
C ASP A 149 3.34 40.70 -11.71
N PRO A 150 4.35 41.15 -10.94
CA PRO A 150 4.50 42.58 -10.57
C PRO A 150 4.71 43.51 -11.76
N SER A 151 5.09 42.99 -12.92
CA SER A 151 5.23 43.77 -14.17
C SER A 151 3.89 43.93 -14.90
N ASP A 152 2.86 43.17 -14.55
CA ASP A 152 1.52 43.25 -15.13
C ASP A 152 0.64 44.21 -14.33
N PRO A 153 0.27 45.40 -14.88
CA PRO A 153 -0.55 46.37 -14.17
C PRO A 153 -2.03 45.93 -14.01
N PHE A 154 -2.46 44.85 -14.64
CA PHE A 154 -3.84 44.37 -14.62
C PHE A 154 -4.04 43.19 -13.66
N GLY A 155 -2.95 42.54 -13.23
CA GLY A 155 -2.99 41.46 -12.25
C GLY A 155 -3.20 41.95 -10.80
N PRO A 156 -3.32 41.04 -9.82
CA PRO A 156 -3.32 39.58 -9.95
C PRO A 156 -4.65 39.02 -10.50
N TYR A 157 -4.57 37.80 -11.08
CA TYR A 157 -5.73 37.09 -11.64
C TYR A 157 -6.12 35.92 -10.73
N GLY A 158 -7.40 35.86 -10.38
CA GLY A 158 -7.96 34.72 -9.67
C GLY A 158 -8.41 33.61 -10.61
N SER A 159 -8.22 32.38 -10.21
CA SER A 159 -8.70 31.18 -10.89
C SER A 159 -9.49 30.32 -9.91
N LYS A 160 -10.70 29.90 -10.30
CA LYS A 160 -11.51 28.96 -9.53
C LYS A 160 -12.00 27.87 -10.47
N SER A 161 -11.78 26.65 -10.12
CA SER A 161 -12.33 25.50 -10.84
C SER A 161 -13.01 24.53 -9.88
N SER A 162 -14.05 23.87 -10.37
CA SER A 162 -14.64 22.74 -9.67
C SER A 162 -14.98 21.64 -10.64
N SER A 163 -14.79 20.41 -10.22
CA SER A 163 -15.15 19.22 -10.97
C SER A 163 -15.79 18.18 -10.06
N SER A 164 -16.57 17.29 -10.66
CA SER A 164 -17.12 16.15 -9.95
C SER A 164 -17.02 14.90 -10.79
N SER A 165 -16.91 13.76 -10.13
CA SER A 165 -16.99 12.45 -10.78
C SER A 165 -17.77 11.47 -9.93
N ASN A 166 -18.40 10.52 -10.60
CA ASN A 166 -19.06 9.39 -9.98
C ASN A 166 -18.43 8.12 -10.51
N PHE A 167 -18.12 7.22 -9.60
CA PHE A 167 -17.59 5.91 -9.88
C PHE A 167 -18.44 4.86 -9.17
N SER A 168 -18.78 3.79 -9.86
CA SER A 168 -19.34 2.60 -9.23
C SER A 168 -18.68 1.35 -9.80
N SER A 169 -18.60 0.31 -9.01
CA SER A 169 -18.10 -0.97 -9.47
C SER A 169 -18.79 -2.13 -8.79
N ASP A 170 -19.11 -3.16 -9.59
CA ASP A 170 -19.59 -4.46 -9.18
C ASP A 170 -18.50 -5.50 -9.42
N ASN A 171 -18.22 -6.32 -8.44
CA ASN A 171 -17.23 -7.37 -8.54
C ASN A 171 -17.79 -8.69 -8.02
N LEU A 172 -17.97 -9.65 -8.91
CA LEU A 172 -18.37 -11.02 -8.56
C LEU A 172 -17.16 -11.94 -8.71
N SER A 173 -16.84 -12.70 -7.67
CA SER A 173 -15.78 -13.69 -7.77
C SER A 173 -16.18 -15.07 -7.26
N ILE A 174 -15.61 -16.11 -7.87
CA ILE A 174 -15.70 -17.50 -7.46
C ILE A 174 -14.27 -17.98 -7.22
N PHE A 175 -14.05 -18.60 -6.07
CA PHE A 175 -12.71 -19.08 -5.72
C PHE A 175 -12.76 -20.41 -4.97
N GLY A 176 -11.65 -21.13 -5.01
CA GLY A 176 -11.48 -22.33 -4.22
C GLY A 176 -10.02 -22.73 -4.09
N ASN A 177 -9.74 -23.51 -3.09
CA ASN A 177 -8.47 -24.16 -2.85
C ASN A 177 -8.69 -25.57 -2.37
N ILE A 178 -7.84 -26.49 -2.80
CA ILE A 178 -7.77 -27.85 -2.29
C ILE A 178 -6.33 -28.16 -1.89
N ASP A 179 -6.18 -28.64 -0.67
CA ASP A 179 -4.95 -29.20 -0.13
C ASP A 179 -5.08 -30.72 -0.13
N TYR A 180 -4.21 -31.39 -0.85
CA TYR A 180 -4.13 -32.83 -0.92
C TYR A 180 -2.86 -33.33 -0.26
N PHE A 181 -2.99 -34.15 0.78
CA PHE A 181 -1.86 -34.75 1.49
C PHE A 181 -1.44 -36.04 0.79
N LEU A 182 -0.32 -35.99 0.07
CA LEU A 182 0.29 -37.14 -0.59
C LEU A 182 0.73 -38.21 0.44
N ASP A 183 1.33 -37.71 1.52
CA ASP A 183 1.70 -38.46 2.74
C ASP A 183 1.67 -37.50 3.94
N GLU A 184 2.06 -37.94 5.14
CA GLU A 184 2.06 -37.17 6.37
C GLU A 184 3.02 -35.95 6.33
N PHE A 185 3.96 -35.95 5.37
CA PHE A 185 5.01 -34.94 5.25
C PHE A 185 4.85 -34.06 3.99
N THR A 186 4.04 -34.47 3.03
CA THR A 186 3.98 -33.83 1.71
C THR A 186 2.56 -33.42 1.36
N LYS A 187 2.38 -32.12 1.13
CA LYS A 187 1.10 -31.48 0.78
C LYS A 187 1.18 -30.80 -0.56
N LEU A 188 0.26 -31.12 -1.46
CA LEU A 188 0.00 -30.40 -2.71
C LEU A 188 -1.22 -29.49 -2.50
N SER A 189 -1.03 -28.20 -2.77
CA SER A 189 -2.10 -27.19 -2.72
C SER A 189 -2.37 -26.67 -4.12
N ILE A 190 -3.65 -26.60 -4.52
CA ILE A 190 -4.11 -26.06 -5.78
C ILE A 190 -5.26 -25.08 -5.49
N GLY A 191 -5.10 -23.83 -5.86
CA GLY A 191 -6.11 -22.79 -5.72
C GLY A 191 -6.38 -22.09 -7.04
N ALA A 192 -7.63 -21.63 -7.23
CA ALA A 192 -8.04 -20.83 -8.37
C ALA A 192 -9.07 -19.77 -7.94
N ARG A 193 -9.06 -18.64 -8.64
CA ARG A 193 -10.05 -17.56 -8.53
C ARG A 193 -10.38 -17.05 -9.94
N TRP A 194 -11.67 -16.84 -10.18
CA TRP A 194 -12.18 -16.11 -11.31
C TRP A 194 -12.99 -14.93 -10.83
N GLU A 195 -12.92 -13.82 -11.57
CA GLU A 195 -13.52 -12.55 -11.19
C GLU A 195 -14.10 -11.86 -12.42
N ASP A 196 -15.34 -11.38 -12.30
CA ASP A 196 -16.02 -10.53 -13.24
C ASP A 196 -16.19 -9.15 -12.58
N TYR A 197 -15.51 -8.16 -13.16
CA TYR A 197 -15.45 -6.81 -12.66
C TYR A 197 -16.06 -5.86 -13.66
N GLN A 198 -17.14 -5.19 -13.27
CA GLN A 198 -17.80 -4.16 -14.05
C GLN A 198 -17.64 -2.84 -13.32
N SER A 199 -17.33 -1.77 -14.06
CA SER A 199 -17.27 -0.45 -13.47
C SER A 199 -17.92 0.60 -14.38
N ASN A 200 -18.42 1.67 -13.77
CA ASN A 200 -19.02 2.80 -14.43
C ASN A 200 -18.36 4.07 -13.92
N TYR A 201 -17.99 4.95 -14.82
CA TYR A 201 -17.45 6.25 -14.53
C TYR A 201 -18.12 7.31 -15.35
N TYR A 202 -18.44 8.45 -14.77
CA TYR A 202 -18.82 9.68 -15.46
C TYR A 202 -18.39 10.90 -14.66
N ASP A 203 -18.10 11.99 -15.36
CA ASP A 203 -17.63 13.22 -14.74
C ASP A 203 -18.31 14.49 -15.31
N SER A 204 -18.01 15.63 -14.67
CA SER A 204 -18.52 16.95 -15.05
C SER A 204 -17.95 17.48 -16.38
N PHE A 205 -16.93 16.84 -16.95
CA PHE A 205 -16.36 17.18 -18.25
C PHE A 205 -17.08 16.45 -19.40
N GLY A 206 -18.00 15.52 -19.07
CA GLY A 206 -18.78 14.76 -20.04
C GLY A 206 -18.13 13.44 -20.46
N GLU A 207 -17.07 13.02 -19.78
CA GLU A 207 -16.47 11.71 -20.01
C GLU A 207 -17.27 10.62 -19.30
N SER A 208 -17.43 9.47 -19.97
CA SER A 208 -18.15 8.31 -19.45
C SER A 208 -17.56 7.01 -19.97
N PHE A 209 -17.34 6.04 -19.09
CA PHE A 209 -16.74 4.74 -19.42
C PHE A 209 -17.42 3.62 -18.63
N ASN A 210 -17.62 2.47 -19.28
CA ASN A 210 -18.23 1.29 -18.69
C ASN A 210 -17.45 0.03 -19.07
N PRO A 211 -16.20 -0.15 -18.58
CA PRO A 211 -15.44 -1.36 -18.87
C PRO A 211 -15.97 -2.57 -18.09
N ASN A 212 -15.71 -3.73 -18.66
CA ASN A 212 -15.97 -5.03 -18.05
C ASN A 212 -14.72 -5.89 -18.23
N ASP A 213 -14.10 -6.29 -17.13
CA ASP A 213 -12.89 -7.09 -17.12
C ASP A 213 -13.14 -8.45 -16.48
N GLN A 214 -12.69 -9.49 -17.17
CA GLN A 214 -12.69 -10.84 -16.62
C GLN A 214 -11.26 -11.25 -16.30
N MET A 215 -11.01 -11.56 -15.04
CA MET A 215 -9.70 -11.89 -14.55
C MET A 215 -9.68 -13.29 -13.95
N SER A 216 -8.56 -13.98 -14.11
CA SER A 216 -8.36 -15.28 -13.48
C SER A 216 -6.96 -15.40 -12.92
N GLY A 217 -6.87 -15.98 -11.75
CA GLY A 217 -5.63 -16.27 -11.05
C GLY A 217 -5.67 -17.64 -10.38
N GLY A 218 -4.52 -18.07 -9.88
CA GLY A 218 -4.43 -19.34 -9.18
C GLY A 218 -3.04 -19.61 -8.64
N LYS A 219 -2.93 -20.66 -7.84
CA LYS A 219 -1.68 -21.09 -7.23
C LYS A 219 -1.57 -22.61 -7.24
N ILE A 220 -0.39 -23.11 -7.53
CA ILE A 220 -0.01 -24.50 -7.28
C ILE A 220 1.22 -24.48 -6.38
N SER A 221 1.19 -25.19 -5.27
CA SER A 221 2.36 -25.32 -4.39
C SER A 221 2.52 -26.74 -3.85
N LEU A 222 3.76 -27.16 -3.75
CA LEU A 222 4.17 -28.41 -3.11
C LEU A 222 4.97 -28.05 -1.86
N ASN A 223 4.48 -28.49 -0.70
CA ASN A 223 5.13 -28.33 0.60
C ASN A 223 5.59 -29.67 1.10
N LYS A 224 6.83 -29.75 1.57
CA LYS A 224 7.41 -30.97 2.15
C LYS A 224 8.07 -30.68 3.48
N ASN A 225 7.61 -31.36 4.53
CA ASN A 225 8.31 -31.42 5.80
C ASN A 225 9.51 -32.37 5.65
N LEU A 226 10.71 -31.84 5.79
CA LEU A 226 11.97 -32.62 5.76
C LEU A 226 12.22 -33.28 7.11
N SER A 227 11.72 -32.67 8.16
CA SER A 227 11.70 -33.15 9.54
C SER A 227 10.64 -32.40 10.32
N ASP A 228 10.48 -32.70 11.61
CA ASP A 228 9.57 -31.97 12.53
C ASP A 228 9.92 -30.49 12.69
N VAL A 229 11.15 -30.11 12.32
CA VAL A 229 11.68 -28.76 12.52
C VAL A 229 12.08 -28.05 11.21
N ALA A 230 11.90 -28.69 10.06
CA ALA A 230 12.29 -28.09 8.78
C ALA A 230 11.31 -28.46 7.66
N ASN A 231 10.98 -27.48 6.83
CA ASN A 231 10.18 -27.68 5.62
C ASN A 231 10.74 -26.90 4.43
N ILE A 232 10.42 -27.36 3.24
CA ILE A 232 10.68 -26.70 1.96
C ILE A 232 9.37 -26.60 1.18
N PHE A 233 9.23 -25.51 0.41
CA PHE A 233 8.12 -25.41 -0.54
C PHE A 233 8.58 -24.88 -1.89
N ILE A 234 7.81 -25.24 -2.92
CA ILE A 234 7.91 -24.69 -4.26
C ILE A 234 6.52 -24.24 -4.65
N SER A 235 6.38 -23.03 -5.20
CA SER A 235 5.10 -22.53 -5.67
C SER A 235 5.18 -21.77 -6.99
N VAL A 236 4.08 -21.84 -7.74
CA VAL A 236 3.79 -20.98 -8.89
C VAL A 236 2.43 -20.38 -8.65
N ALA A 237 2.33 -19.05 -8.75
CA ALA A 237 1.08 -18.34 -8.55
C ALA A 237 0.90 -17.26 -9.62
N ARG A 238 -0.30 -17.17 -10.20
CA ARG A 238 -0.73 -16.03 -11.02
C ARG A 238 -1.75 -15.21 -10.25
N GLY A 239 -1.44 -13.94 -10.03
CA GLY A 239 -2.34 -12.93 -9.47
C GLY A 239 -2.67 -11.86 -10.51
N PHE A 240 -3.61 -11.00 -10.16
CA PHE A 240 -4.02 -9.87 -10.99
C PHE A 240 -4.35 -8.66 -10.10
N ASN A 241 -4.25 -7.47 -10.71
CA ASN A 241 -4.79 -6.22 -10.20
C ASN A 241 -5.79 -5.69 -11.22
N GLN A 242 -6.97 -5.28 -10.78
CA GLN A 242 -8.02 -4.80 -11.66
C GLN A 242 -7.63 -3.51 -12.39
N GLY A 243 -8.26 -3.25 -13.54
CA GLY A 243 -8.19 -1.99 -14.24
C GLY A 243 -8.85 -0.85 -13.46
N GLY A 244 -8.70 0.37 -13.93
CA GLY A 244 -9.25 1.53 -13.25
C GLY A 244 -9.22 2.80 -14.10
N PHE A 245 -9.47 3.94 -13.46
CA PHE A 245 -9.59 5.23 -14.10
C PHE A 245 -8.60 6.24 -13.54
N ASN A 246 -8.13 7.13 -14.41
CA ASN A 246 -7.42 8.35 -14.03
C ASN A 246 -8.45 9.47 -13.84
N LEU A 247 -8.75 9.78 -12.58
CA LEU A 247 -9.80 10.71 -12.21
C LEU A 247 -9.37 12.17 -12.40
N ASN A 248 -10.34 13.04 -12.78
CA ASN A 248 -10.19 14.50 -12.76
C ASN A 248 -8.99 15.05 -13.54
N LEU A 249 -8.74 14.53 -14.74
CA LEU A 249 -7.57 14.92 -15.53
C LEU A 249 -7.57 16.39 -15.97
N GLY A 250 -8.74 17.07 -15.97
CA GLY A 250 -8.86 18.46 -16.38
C GLY A 250 -8.35 18.71 -17.81
N LEU A 251 -8.28 17.67 -18.64
CA LEU A 251 -7.76 17.75 -19.98
C LEU A 251 -8.76 18.48 -20.85
N ALA A 252 -8.25 19.33 -21.75
CA ALA A 252 -9.08 20.06 -22.69
C ALA A 252 -10.02 19.11 -23.48
N PRO A 253 -11.27 19.52 -23.77
CA PRO A 253 -12.29 18.68 -24.42
C PRO A 253 -11.88 18.05 -25.77
N ASP A 254 -10.82 18.56 -26.40
CA ASP A 254 -10.31 18.09 -27.69
C ASP A 254 -9.25 16.98 -27.61
N SER A 255 -8.72 16.68 -26.43
CA SER A 255 -7.85 15.52 -26.27
C SER A 255 -8.72 14.27 -26.23
N LYS A 256 -8.70 13.47 -27.26
CA LYS A 256 -9.22 12.10 -27.23
C LYS A 256 -8.49 11.35 -26.13
N ASN A 257 -9.13 11.21 -24.99
CA ASN A 257 -8.49 10.78 -23.75
C ASN A 257 -8.31 9.27 -23.76
N THR A 258 -7.27 8.80 -24.45
CA THR A 258 -6.85 7.39 -24.44
C THR A 258 -6.26 6.96 -23.11
N ASN A 259 -6.09 7.89 -22.16
CA ASN A 259 -5.43 7.65 -20.86
C ASN A 259 -6.40 7.64 -19.67
N LEU A 260 -7.69 7.74 -19.91
CA LEU A 260 -8.65 7.78 -18.81
C LEU A 260 -8.81 6.43 -18.14
N TYR A 261 -8.85 5.36 -18.93
CA TYR A 261 -8.92 3.99 -18.45
C TYR A 261 -7.57 3.27 -18.60
N TYR A 262 -7.23 2.41 -17.66
CA TYR A 262 -6.11 1.48 -17.74
C TYR A 262 -6.55 0.05 -17.43
N ASP A 263 -5.97 -0.89 -18.18
CA ASP A 263 -6.33 -2.32 -18.16
C ASP A 263 -5.82 -3.04 -16.89
N PRO A 264 -6.35 -4.22 -16.58
CA PRO A 264 -5.82 -5.07 -15.53
C PRO A 264 -4.35 -5.43 -15.73
N GLU A 265 -3.61 -5.51 -14.62
CA GLU A 265 -2.24 -6.04 -14.56
C GLU A 265 -2.24 -7.48 -14.08
N PHE A 266 -1.34 -8.30 -14.63
CA PHE A 266 -1.12 -9.67 -14.19
C PHE A 266 0.32 -9.89 -13.72
N LEU A 267 0.47 -10.75 -12.70
CA LEU A 267 1.77 -11.14 -12.16
C LEU A 267 1.83 -12.65 -12.01
N THR A 268 2.85 -13.28 -12.62
CA THR A 268 3.16 -14.69 -12.39
C THR A 268 4.42 -14.81 -11.54
N ASN A 269 4.30 -15.43 -10.39
CA ASN A 269 5.35 -15.56 -9.39
C ASN A 269 5.78 -17.01 -9.19
N TYR A 270 7.08 -17.24 -9.17
CA TYR A 270 7.73 -18.53 -8.92
C TYR A 270 8.57 -18.43 -7.66
N GLU A 271 8.36 -19.31 -6.70
CA GLU A 271 9.05 -19.28 -5.41
C GLU A 271 9.60 -20.65 -5.02
N VAL A 272 10.75 -20.61 -4.37
CA VAL A 272 11.29 -21.72 -3.58
C VAL A 272 11.61 -21.18 -2.20
N GLY A 273 11.02 -21.78 -1.16
CA GLY A 273 11.22 -21.37 0.22
C GLY A 273 11.65 -22.51 1.13
N PHE A 274 12.34 -22.14 2.17
CA PHE A 274 12.86 -23.04 3.22
C PHE A 274 12.61 -22.40 4.58
N ASN A 275 12.09 -23.19 5.53
CA ASN A 275 11.94 -22.79 6.91
C ASN A 275 12.54 -23.86 7.82
N ALA A 276 13.27 -23.43 8.86
CA ALA A 276 13.85 -24.35 9.84
C ALA A 276 13.89 -23.75 11.24
N GLN A 277 13.72 -24.61 12.23
CA GLN A 277 13.98 -24.36 13.63
C GLN A 277 15.21 -25.17 14.05
N LEU A 278 16.26 -24.50 14.50
CA LEU A 278 17.54 -25.10 14.84
C LEU A 278 17.84 -24.91 16.33
N PHE A 279 18.73 -25.74 16.87
CA PHE A 279 19.25 -25.62 18.26
C PHE A 279 18.11 -25.58 19.31
N ASP A 280 17.24 -26.60 19.30
CA ASP A 280 16.08 -26.71 20.21
C ASP A 280 15.12 -25.48 20.08
N ALA A 281 14.83 -25.08 18.85
CA ALA A 281 14.01 -23.93 18.49
C ALA A 281 14.54 -22.55 18.92
N LYS A 282 15.81 -22.46 19.31
CA LYS A 282 16.45 -21.17 19.65
C LYS A 282 16.80 -20.33 18.43
N THR A 283 16.82 -20.92 17.25
CA THR A 283 17.08 -20.22 15.99
C THR A 283 16.02 -20.59 14.98
N ASN A 284 15.26 -19.58 14.49
CA ASN A 284 14.33 -19.74 13.40
C ASN A 284 14.91 -19.08 12.14
N ILE A 285 14.91 -19.80 11.05
CA ILE A 285 15.37 -19.33 9.74
C ILE A 285 14.24 -19.52 8.73
N ALA A 286 13.92 -18.46 7.97
CA ALA A 286 13.08 -18.55 6.79
C ALA A 286 13.78 -17.86 5.63
N ALA A 287 13.88 -18.56 4.50
CA ALA A 287 14.50 -18.05 3.27
C ALA A 287 13.59 -18.32 2.08
N VAL A 288 13.43 -17.32 1.20
CA VAL A 288 12.66 -17.44 -0.05
C VAL A 288 13.46 -16.84 -1.19
N ILE A 289 13.58 -17.60 -2.28
CA ILE A 289 14.06 -17.10 -3.57
C ILE A 289 12.85 -17.01 -4.47
N PHE A 290 12.71 -15.90 -5.16
CA PHE A 290 11.56 -15.66 -6.05
C PHE A 290 11.97 -15.05 -7.39
N TYR A 291 11.11 -15.30 -8.37
CA TYR A 291 11.12 -14.66 -9.69
C TYR A 291 9.68 -14.38 -10.10
N SER A 292 9.40 -13.16 -10.53
CA SER A 292 8.07 -12.73 -10.95
C SER A 292 8.13 -12.05 -12.30
N ASP A 293 7.20 -12.42 -13.20
CA ASP A 293 6.89 -11.71 -14.44
C ASP A 293 5.63 -10.87 -14.25
N ARG A 294 5.67 -9.62 -14.69
CA ARG A 294 4.55 -8.68 -14.71
C ARG A 294 4.16 -8.39 -16.15
N GLU A 295 2.88 -8.55 -16.45
CA GLU A 295 2.26 -8.28 -17.75
C GLU A 295 1.31 -7.10 -17.58
N ASP A 296 1.29 -6.16 -18.52
CA ASP A 296 0.46 -4.95 -18.51
C ASP A 296 0.63 -4.14 -17.20
N GLN A 297 1.88 -4.00 -16.76
CA GLN A 297 2.23 -3.36 -15.49
C GLN A 297 1.61 -1.96 -15.38
N GLN A 298 0.81 -1.75 -14.36
CA GLN A 298 0.26 -0.44 -14.02
C GLN A 298 1.34 0.45 -13.41
N VAL A 299 1.65 1.56 -14.07
CA VAL A 299 2.71 2.49 -13.65
C VAL A 299 2.12 3.88 -13.49
N LEU A 300 2.36 4.48 -12.32
CA LEU A 300 1.98 5.86 -12.06
C LEU A 300 3.08 6.79 -12.59
N ILE A 301 2.75 7.62 -13.56
CA ILE A 301 3.61 8.66 -14.10
C ILE A 301 3.09 10.03 -13.70
N SER A 302 3.99 11.00 -13.56
CA SER A 302 3.64 12.40 -13.40
C SER A 302 3.96 13.16 -14.69
N THR A 303 3.07 14.06 -15.09
CA THR A 303 3.24 14.89 -16.28
C THR A 303 2.64 16.27 -16.06
N GLN A 304 3.29 17.29 -16.61
CA GLN A 304 2.71 18.63 -16.75
C GLN A 304 2.21 18.77 -18.18
N VAL A 305 0.91 18.96 -18.34
CA VAL A 305 0.26 19.03 -19.67
C VAL A 305 0.64 20.32 -20.40
N ASP A 306 0.60 21.46 -19.68
CA ASP A 306 1.11 22.75 -20.16
C ASP A 306 2.31 23.16 -19.30
N PRO A 307 3.53 23.19 -19.84
CA PRO A 307 4.72 23.60 -19.07
C PRO A 307 4.66 25.03 -18.50
N THR A 308 3.75 25.85 -18.98
CA THR A 308 3.59 27.25 -18.54
C THR A 308 2.49 27.42 -17.49
N ASP A 309 1.68 26.39 -17.26
CA ASP A 309 0.60 26.39 -16.25
C ASP A 309 0.79 25.25 -15.25
N PRO A 310 1.24 25.55 -14.02
CA PRO A 310 1.45 24.54 -12.99
C PRO A 310 0.18 23.79 -12.59
N ASN A 311 -1.01 24.38 -12.81
CA ASN A 311 -2.28 23.73 -12.49
C ASN A 311 -2.63 22.57 -13.43
N THR A 312 -1.89 22.42 -14.53
CA THR A 312 -2.06 21.31 -15.47
C THR A 312 -1.22 20.09 -15.13
N PHE A 313 -0.59 20.05 -13.95
CA PHE A 313 0.13 18.89 -13.47
C PHE A 313 -0.82 17.74 -13.15
N SER A 314 -0.52 16.54 -13.63
CA SER A 314 -1.36 15.38 -13.46
C SER A 314 -0.56 14.12 -13.17
N PHE A 315 -1.16 13.24 -12.37
CA PHE A 315 -0.69 11.87 -12.17
C PHE A 315 -1.57 10.92 -12.98
N LEU A 316 -0.93 10.13 -13.83
CA LEU A 316 -1.61 9.17 -14.71
C LEU A 316 -1.11 7.76 -14.42
N THR A 317 -2.04 6.84 -14.22
CA THR A 317 -1.75 5.41 -14.28
C THR A 317 -1.89 4.94 -15.72
N GLN A 318 -0.91 4.20 -16.21
CA GLN A 318 -0.90 3.62 -17.55
C GLN A 318 -0.43 2.18 -17.49
N ASN A 319 -0.91 1.33 -18.39
CA ASN A 319 -0.33 0.02 -18.64
C ASN A 319 0.94 0.22 -19.47
N ALA A 320 2.05 0.24 -18.82
CA ALA A 320 3.26 0.73 -19.46
C ALA A 320 4.15 -0.37 -19.98
N ALA A 321 4.23 -1.52 -19.30
CA ALA A 321 5.35 -2.37 -19.55
C ALA A 321 5.17 -3.80 -19.09
N GLU A 322 5.98 -4.66 -19.67
CA GLU A 322 6.38 -5.90 -19.04
C GLU A 322 7.50 -5.58 -18.02
N GLY A 323 7.48 -6.23 -16.89
CA GLY A 323 8.50 -6.07 -15.86
C GLY A 323 8.87 -7.37 -15.19
N THR A 324 10.10 -7.47 -14.72
CA THR A 324 10.55 -8.63 -13.94
C THR A 324 11.06 -8.23 -12.57
N ASN A 325 10.74 -9.04 -11.56
CA ASN A 325 11.25 -8.90 -10.21
C ASN A 325 11.88 -10.23 -9.80
N ARG A 326 13.08 -10.21 -9.22
CA ARG A 326 13.74 -11.40 -8.68
C ARG A 326 14.50 -11.04 -7.42
N GLY A 327 14.53 -11.98 -6.49
CA GLY A 327 15.17 -11.66 -5.23
C GLY A 327 15.35 -12.83 -4.28
N LEU A 328 15.91 -12.47 -3.14
CA LEU A 328 16.08 -13.33 -1.98
C LEU A 328 15.57 -12.58 -0.75
N GLU A 329 14.76 -13.23 0.05
CA GLU A 329 14.36 -12.77 1.37
C GLU A 329 14.89 -13.76 2.41
N LEU A 330 15.47 -13.24 3.51
CA LEU A 330 16.02 -14.02 4.60
C LEU A 330 15.58 -13.43 5.93
N ASN A 331 14.93 -14.25 6.74
CA ASN A 331 14.52 -13.93 8.08
C ASN A 331 15.24 -14.87 9.07
N ILE A 332 15.87 -14.30 10.09
CA ILE A 332 16.59 -15.04 11.13
C ILE A 332 16.16 -14.47 12.47
N ASP A 333 15.72 -15.32 13.38
CA ASP A 333 15.48 -15.01 14.79
C ASP A 333 16.34 -15.94 15.64
N VAL A 334 17.10 -15.37 16.58
CA VAL A 334 18.02 -16.11 17.44
C VAL A 334 17.79 -15.75 18.90
N GLN A 335 17.41 -16.73 19.71
CA GLN A 335 17.38 -16.61 21.16
C GLN A 335 18.77 -16.96 21.72
N LEU A 336 19.60 -15.94 21.94
CA LEU A 336 20.95 -16.15 22.52
C LEU A 336 20.91 -16.56 23.98
N MET A 337 19.95 -15.99 24.72
CA MET A 337 19.66 -16.31 26.13
C MET A 337 18.15 -16.26 26.34
N GLU A 338 17.61 -16.80 27.40
CA GLU A 338 16.19 -16.70 27.73
C GLU A 338 15.69 -15.25 27.74
N SER A 339 16.57 -14.31 28.08
CA SER A 339 16.28 -12.89 28.17
C SER A 339 16.69 -12.08 26.95
N LEU A 340 17.38 -12.65 25.97
CA LEU A 340 17.97 -11.89 24.84
C LEU A 340 17.71 -12.55 23.50
N ASN A 341 16.93 -11.85 22.67
CA ASN A 341 16.60 -12.25 21.30
C ASN A 341 17.21 -11.28 20.29
N PHE A 342 17.79 -11.80 19.22
CA PHE A 342 18.20 -11.04 18.04
C PHE A 342 17.33 -11.41 16.86
N PHE A 343 17.12 -10.45 15.95
CA PHE A 343 16.52 -10.70 14.66
C PHE A 343 17.30 -10.03 13.54
N ALA A 344 17.25 -10.66 12.38
CA ALA A 344 17.74 -10.11 11.13
C ALA A 344 16.71 -10.38 10.01
N ARG A 345 16.39 -9.36 9.23
CA ARG A 345 15.54 -9.42 8.04
C ARG A 345 16.34 -8.81 6.91
N LEU A 346 16.56 -9.55 5.85
CA LEU A 346 17.38 -9.12 4.70
C LEU A 346 16.58 -9.34 3.43
N GLY A 347 16.50 -8.32 2.59
CA GLY A 347 15.91 -8.36 1.26
C GLY A 347 16.93 -7.97 0.21
N LEU A 348 17.12 -8.84 -0.79
CA LEU A 348 17.86 -8.53 -2.01
C LEU A 348 16.86 -8.56 -3.16
N LEU A 349 16.74 -7.45 -3.89
CA LEU A 349 15.76 -7.29 -4.96
C LEU A 349 16.43 -6.76 -6.22
N ARG A 350 16.13 -7.36 -7.35
CA ARG A 350 16.41 -6.80 -8.66
C ARG A 350 15.12 -6.74 -9.44
N THR A 351 14.68 -5.53 -9.76
CA THR A 351 13.56 -5.25 -10.66
C THR A 351 14.09 -4.75 -11.99
N GLU A 352 13.34 -4.94 -13.06
CA GLU A 352 13.71 -4.51 -14.40
C GLU A 352 12.44 -4.18 -15.18
N ILE A 353 12.43 -3.05 -15.88
CA ILE A 353 11.41 -2.68 -16.87
C ILE A 353 11.88 -3.32 -18.18
N ASN A 354 11.13 -4.30 -18.70
CA ASN A 354 11.57 -5.08 -19.87
C ASN A 354 11.12 -4.48 -21.19
N ASN A 355 9.89 -3.94 -21.23
CA ASN A 355 9.32 -3.43 -22.48
C ASN A 355 8.35 -2.30 -22.15
N TRP A 356 8.69 -1.07 -22.55
CA TRP A 356 7.82 0.09 -22.41
C TRP A 356 7.81 0.93 -23.69
N LYS A 357 6.86 0.66 -24.57
CA LYS A 357 6.81 1.24 -25.93
C LYS A 357 6.83 2.76 -25.97
N SER A 358 6.19 3.43 -25.00
CA SER A 358 6.18 4.91 -24.93
C SER A 358 7.41 5.50 -24.25
N ARG A 359 8.19 4.68 -23.52
CA ARG A 359 9.38 5.08 -22.76
C ARG A 359 10.53 4.07 -22.91
N PRO A 360 11.02 3.84 -24.14
CA PRO A 360 12.11 2.90 -24.38
C PRO A 360 13.42 3.29 -23.68
N ASP A 361 13.55 4.55 -23.27
CA ASP A 361 14.67 5.08 -22.49
C ASP A 361 14.74 4.49 -21.07
N LEU A 362 13.67 3.87 -20.58
CA LEU A 362 13.60 3.24 -19.26
C LEU A 362 13.80 1.73 -19.29
N GLU A 363 13.87 1.11 -20.46
CA GLU A 363 14.12 -0.31 -20.59
C GLU A 363 15.46 -0.72 -19.95
N GLY A 364 15.47 -1.83 -19.22
CA GLY A 364 16.62 -2.29 -18.43
C GLY A 364 16.83 -1.57 -17.10
N ARG A 365 16.06 -0.51 -16.82
CA ARG A 365 16.12 0.21 -15.54
C ARG A 365 15.35 -0.52 -14.45
N ALA A 366 15.77 -0.35 -13.19
CA ALA A 366 14.98 -0.78 -12.04
C ALA A 366 13.70 0.08 -11.90
N GLN A 367 12.63 -0.55 -11.45
CA GLN A 367 11.35 0.11 -11.15
C GLN A 367 11.50 1.13 -10.03
N ALA A 368 10.58 2.09 -9.97
CA ALA A 368 10.54 3.07 -8.89
C ALA A 368 10.28 2.40 -7.52
N HIS A 369 10.76 3.03 -6.45
CA HIS A 369 10.61 2.58 -5.05
C HIS A 369 11.07 1.14 -4.76
N ALA A 370 11.96 0.59 -5.59
CA ALA A 370 12.47 -0.77 -5.51
C ALA A 370 13.97 -0.79 -5.12
N PRO A 371 14.33 -0.59 -3.84
CA PRO A 371 15.72 -0.62 -3.39
C PRO A 371 16.31 -2.02 -3.58
N LYS A 372 17.55 -2.10 -4.10
CA LYS A 372 18.24 -3.37 -4.34
C LYS A 372 18.56 -4.14 -3.06
N LYS A 373 18.67 -3.44 -1.94
CA LYS A 373 18.95 -4.02 -0.62
C LYS A 373 18.09 -3.33 0.42
N SER A 374 17.48 -4.11 1.27
CA SER A 374 16.80 -3.65 2.48
C SER A 374 17.17 -4.57 3.65
N TYR A 375 17.22 -4.00 4.85
CA TYR A 375 17.46 -4.78 6.05
C TYR A 375 16.75 -4.19 7.26
N ALA A 376 16.45 -5.06 8.20
CA ALA A 376 16.14 -4.72 9.59
C ALA A 376 16.89 -5.66 10.51
N LEU A 377 17.70 -5.10 11.41
CA LEU A 377 18.49 -5.82 12.40
C LEU A 377 18.09 -5.31 13.77
N GLY A 378 17.94 -6.19 14.73
CA GLY A 378 17.63 -5.70 16.07
C GLY A 378 17.78 -6.73 17.15
N MET A 379 17.61 -6.24 18.38
CA MET A 379 17.58 -7.06 19.57
C MET A 379 16.47 -6.63 20.53
N ASN A 380 15.95 -7.60 21.25
CA ASN A 380 15.05 -7.41 22.38
C ASN A 380 15.69 -8.06 23.64
N TRP A 381 15.94 -7.26 24.64
CA TRP A 381 16.60 -7.69 25.86
C TRP A 381 15.72 -7.44 27.10
N SER A 382 15.25 -8.50 27.72
CA SER A 382 14.60 -8.47 29.04
C SER A 382 15.67 -8.38 30.11
N ILE A 383 16.11 -7.16 30.48
CA ILE A 383 17.19 -6.91 31.46
C ILE A 383 16.79 -7.47 32.81
N THR A 384 15.53 -7.30 33.19
CA THR A 384 14.88 -7.90 34.36
C THR A 384 13.45 -8.25 34.04
N ASN A 385 12.72 -8.90 34.97
CA ASN A 385 11.28 -9.15 34.81
C ASN A 385 10.42 -7.88 34.70
N ARG A 386 11.01 -6.70 34.88
CA ARG A 386 10.32 -5.39 34.82
C ARG A 386 10.93 -4.42 33.81
N ALA A 387 12.13 -4.68 33.35
CA ALA A 387 12.84 -3.79 32.45
C ALA A 387 13.21 -4.50 31.15
N SER A 388 12.87 -3.92 30.03
CA SER A 388 13.25 -4.39 28.70
C SER A 388 13.81 -3.27 27.82
N LEU A 389 14.71 -3.65 26.94
CA LEU A 389 15.37 -2.77 25.98
C LEU A 389 15.20 -3.38 24.58
N SER A 390 14.67 -2.61 23.66
CA SER A 390 14.64 -2.92 22.24
C SER A 390 15.51 -1.92 21.47
N LEU A 391 16.38 -2.43 20.63
CA LEU A 391 17.21 -1.65 19.72
C LEU A 391 17.07 -2.24 18.33
N ASP A 392 16.80 -1.41 17.33
CA ASP A 392 16.75 -1.83 15.94
C ASP A 392 17.40 -0.83 15.01
N ALA A 393 17.88 -1.35 13.89
CA ALA A 393 18.39 -0.57 12.78
C ALA A 393 17.72 -1.07 11.48
N VAL A 394 17.12 -0.15 10.74
CA VAL A 394 16.50 -0.42 9.42
C VAL A 394 17.22 0.39 8.36
N GLY A 395 17.43 -0.20 7.19
CA GLY A 395 18.12 0.51 6.12
C GLY A 395 17.69 0.06 4.73
N LYS A 396 17.91 0.94 3.77
CA LYS A 396 17.64 0.75 2.34
C LYS A 396 18.79 1.29 1.50
N SER A 397 19.10 0.61 0.39
CA SER A 397 19.95 1.20 -0.66
C SER A 397 19.18 2.29 -1.41
N SER A 398 19.89 3.07 -2.26
CA SER A 398 19.26 4.00 -3.17
C SER A 398 18.21 3.33 -4.06
N PHE A 399 17.17 4.08 -4.42
CA PHE A 399 16.09 3.65 -5.31
C PHE A 399 15.61 4.85 -6.15
N TYR A 400 15.03 4.57 -7.32
CA TYR A 400 14.41 5.61 -8.14
C TYR A 400 13.14 6.14 -7.48
N TYR A 401 12.92 7.45 -7.51
CA TYR A 401 11.71 8.05 -6.92
C TYR A 401 10.47 7.85 -7.78
N SER A 402 10.63 7.73 -9.09
CA SER A 402 9.53 7.66 -10.05
C SER A 402 9.95 6.90 -11.30
N ASP A 403 8.99 6.39 -12.04
CA ASP A 403 9.17 5.90 -13.39
C ASP A 403 9.11 7.04 -14.44
N SER A 404 8.83 8.28 -14.03
CA SER A 404 8.83 9.45 -14.92
C SER A 404 10.24 10.05 -15.14
N HIS A 405 11.19 9.82 -14.21
CA HIS A 405 12.53 10.41 -14.26
C HIS A 405 13.61 9.51 -13.61
N ASN A 406 14.88 9.84 -13.80
CA ASN A 406 16.02 9.02 -13.36
C ASN A 406 16.65 9.43 -12.01
N ASN A 407 16.02 10.32 -11.25
CA ASN A 407 16.54 10.70 -9.93
C ASN A 407 16.30 9.61 -8.90
N GLN A 408 17.25 9.47 -7.99
CA GLN A 408 17.28 8.45 -6.96
C GLN A 408 17.47 9.05 -5.57
N SER A 409 16.89 8.39 -4.58
CA SER A 409 17.21 8.62 -3.18
C SER A 409 18.67 8.28 -2.89
N LYS A 410 19.22 8.83 -1.82
CA LYS A 410 20.42 8.28 -1.18
C LYS A 410 20.06 7.01 -0.40
N SER A 411 21.05 6.14 -0.16
CA SER A 411 20.91 5.06 0.81
C SER A 411 20.88 5.63 2.21
N TYR A 412 20.09 5.03 3.10
CA TYR A 412 20.00 5.47 4.49
C TYR A 412 19.83 4.31 5.47
N SER A 413 20.13 4.58 6.74
CA SER A 413 19.94 3.65 7.84
C SER A 413 19.43 4.41 9.06
N LEU A 414 18.32 3.95 9.64
CA LEU A 414 17.68 4.54 10.81
C LEU A 414 17.84 3.60 11.99
N THR A 415 18.23 4.13 13.14
CA THR A 415 18.35 3.35 14.37
C THR A 415 17.32 3.87 15.37
N ASN A 416 16.61 2.92 16.00
CA ASN A 416 15.56 3.20 16.96
C ASN A 416 15.87 2.50 18.29
N LEU A 417 15.40 3.08 19.37
CA LEU A 417 15.54 2.55 20.72
C LEU A 417 14.22 2.67 21.48
N ASN A 418 13.86 1.63 22.23
CA ASN A 418 12.76 1.66 23.17
C ASN A 418 13.20 0.98 24.49
N PHE A 419 12.99 1.66 25.61
CA PHE A 419 13.19 1.11 26.95
C PHE A 419 11.87 1.14 27.70
N ASP A 420 11.42 -0.02 28.17
CA ASP A 420 10.19 -0.18 28.94
C ASP A 420 10.48 -0.55 30.38
N TYR A 421 9.71 0.02 31.31
CA TYR A 421 9.76 -0.32 32.73
C TYR A 421 8.35 -0.56 33.29
N LEU A 422 8.13 -1.77 33.86
CA LEU A 422 6.83 -2.22 34.37
C LEU A 422 6.73 -2.08 35.88
N ILE A 423 5.70 -1.38 36.38
CA ILE A 423 5.38 -1.25 37.81
C ILE A 423 3.88 -1.41 38.02
N GLY A 424 3.43 -2.49 38.66
CA GLY A 424 2.05 -2.64 39.14
C GLY A 424 0.96 -2.46 38.06
N GLY A 425 1.17 -3.01 36.86
CA GLY A 425 0.26 -2.88 35.72
C GLY A 425 0.50 -1.63 34.87
N TRP A 426 1.39 -0.73 35.29
CA TRP A 426 1.82 0.42 34.49
C TRP A 426 3.10 0.09 33.71
N THR A 427 3.11 0.40 32.42
CA THR A 427 4.32 0.38 31.58
C THR A 427 4.72 1.82 31.26
N TYR A 428 5.95 2.17 31.66
CA TYR A 428 6.59 3.45 31.35
C TYR A 428 7.62 3.21 30.26
N SER A 429 7.46 3.86 29.12
CA SER A 429 8.35 3.72 27.96
C SER A 429 9.09 5.02 27.69
N ILE A 430 10.40 4.91 27.44
CA ILE A 430 11.23 5.98 26.87
C ILE A 430 11.66 5.47 25.50
N TRP A 431 11.36 6.23 24.45
CA TRP A 431 11.70 5.82 23.10
C TRP A 431 12.37 6.94 22.31
N ALA A 432 13.21 6.55 21.37
CA ALA A 432 13.82 7.43 20.40
C ALA A 432 13.79 6.78 19.02
N ARG A 433 13.32 7.54 18.03
CA ARG A 433 13.32 7.19 16.61
C ARG A 433 14.38 7.99 15.90
N ASN A 434 15.04 7.38 14.89
CA ASN A 434 16.11 8.01 14.15
C ASN A 434 17.15 8.69 15.10
N ILE A 435 17.71 7.90 16.03
CA ILE A 435 18.56 8.43 17.14
C ILE A 435 19.79 9.21 16.66
N PHE A 436 20.26 8.91 15.44
CA PHE A 436 21.42 9.58 14.84
C PHE A 436 21.04 10.81 14.02
N ASP A 437 19.74 11.15 13.93
CA ASP A 437 19.22 12.30 13.19
C ASP A 437 19.61 12.27 11.70
N GLU A 438 19.53 11.06 11.11
CA GLU A 438 19.83 10.87 9.69
C GLU A 438 18.83 11.67 8.84
N TYR A 439 19.37 12.48 7.93
CA TYR A 439 18.57 13.25 6.97
C TYR A 439 18.44 12.45 5.67
N TYR A 440 17.22 12.06 5.32
CA TYR A 440 16.97 11.15 4.21
C TYR A 440 15.69 11.50 3.47
N SER A 441 15.66 11.17 2.17
CA SER A 441 14.51 11.43 1.30
C SER A 441 13.75 10.14 1.02
N VAL A 442 12.42 10.21 1.08
CA VAL A 442 11.51 9.06 0.88
C VAL A 442 10.78 9.13 -0.45
N ARG A 443 10.63 10.32 -1.03
CA ARG A 443 9.96 10.55 -2.31
C ARG A 443 10.56 11.77 -2.99
N GLY A 444 10.47 11.82 -4.31
CA GLY A 444 10.85 12.99 -5.10
C GLY A 444 10.10 13.00 -6.42
N PHE A 445 9.74 14.18 -6.91
CA PHE A 445 9.15 14.38 -8.22
C PHE A 445 9.48 15.75 -8.78
N TYR A 446 9.34 15.91 -10.09
CA TYR A 446 9.47 17.18 -10.76
C TYR A 446 8.16 17.91 -10.83
N PHE A 447 8.20 19.18 -10.50
CA PHE A 447 7.06 20.08 -10.55
C PHE A 447 7.53 21.53 -10.79
N GLY A 448 6.76 22.29 -11.55
CA GLY A 448 7.00 23.71 -11.74
C GLY A 448 6.20 24.53 -10.73
N ASN A 449 6.80 24.89 -9.59
CA ASN A 449 6.10 25.61 -8.51
C ASN A 449 6.70 26.99 -8.21
N GLU A 450 7.64 27.47 -9.02
CA GLU A 450 8.32 28.73 -8.78
C GLU A 450 8.14 29.68 -9.97
N ALA A 451 7.44 30.80 -9.70
CA ALA A 451 7.26 31.88 -10.67
C ALA A 451 8.61 32.56 -11.00
N PRO A 452 8.79 33.18 -12.20
CA PRO A 452 7.79 33.31 -13.27
C PRO A 452 7.80 32.16 -14.28
N ASP A 453 8.87 31.37 -14.32
CA ASP A 453 9.11 30.43 -15.42
C ASP A 453 8.50 29.05 -15.14
N PHE A 454 8.05 28.76 -13.91
CA PHE A 454 7.50 27.46 -13.48
C PHE A 454 8.33 26.29 -14.00
N LYS A 455 9.65 26.42 -13.88
CA LYS A 455 10.59 25.44 -14.39
C LYS A 455 10.49 24.14 -13.58
N ASP A 456 10.48 23.02 -14.27
CA ASP A 456 10.59 21.70 -13.66
C ASP A 456 11.76 21.63 -12.68
N THR A 457 11.45 21.57 -11.40
CA THR A 457 12.39 21.46 -10.28
C THR A 457 12.15 20.16 -9.53
N LEU A 458 13.22 19.47 -9.15
CA LEU A 458 13.11 18.29 -8.31
C LEU A 458 12.82 18.71 -6.87
N TYR A 459 11.65 18.37 -6.37
CA TYR A 459 11.31 18.47 -4.96
C TYR A 459 11.41 17.11 -4.29
N GLU A 460 12.00 17.07 -3.10
CA GLU A 460 12.17 15.85 -2.32
C GLU A 460 11.38 15.95 -1.00
N ARG A 461 10.60 14.91 -0.70
CA ARG A 461 10.03 14.75 0.62
C ARG A 461 11.02 14.01 1.50
N HIS A 462 11.33 14.61 2.63
CA HIS A 462 12.21 14.01 3.64
C HIS A 462 11.41 13.14 4.61
N GLY A 463 12.09 12.15 5.17
CA GLY A 463 11.56 11.35 6.27
C GLY A 463 11.73 12.09 7.61
N ASP A 464 11.14 11.52 8.65
CA ASP A 464 11.08 12.14 9.96
C ASP A 464 12.49 12.32 10.58
N PRO A 465 12.79 13.49 11.16
CA PRO A 465 14.00 13.70 11.93
C PRO A 465 13.99 12.88 13.22
N ARG A 466 15.00 13.02 14.05
CA ARG A 466 15.01 12.37 15.37
C ARG A 466 13.83 12.79 16.23
N HIS A 467 13.05 11.79 16.67
CA HIS A 467 11.99 11.96 17.64
C HIS A 467 12.32 11.22 18.95
N VAL A 468 12.08 11.88 20.06
CA VAL A 468 12.21 11.28 21.41
C VAL A 468 10.90 11.49 22.17
N GLY A 469 10.42 10.46 22.84
CA GLY A 469 9.16 10.54 23.54
C GLY A 469 9.10 9.67 24.79
N LEU A 470 8.05 9.93 25.56
CA LEU A 470 7.65 9.17 26.74
C LEU A 470 6.23 8.66 26.52
N SER A 471 5.98 7.41 26.88
CA SER A 471 4.64 6.82 26.85
C SER A 471 4.34 6.16 28.20
N VAL A 472 3.07 6.22 28.60
CA VAL A 472 2.58 5.54 29.81
C VAL A 472 1.35 4.74 29.43
N ARG A 473 1.37 3.44 29.70
CA ARG A 473 0.25 2.52 29.45
C ARG A 473 -0.15 1.81 30.74
N TYR A 474 -1.44 1.62 30.94
CA TYR A 474 -1.98 0.81 32.03
C TYR A 474 -2.79 -0.35 31.46
N ASP A 475 -2.45 -1.55 31.88
CA ASP A 475 -3.17 -2.78 31.52
C ASP A 475 -4.07 -3.18 32.71
N PHE A 476 -5.40 -3.26 32.46
CA PHE A 476 -6.46 -3.52 33.47
C PHE A 476 -6.57 -5.01 33.83
#